data_61285fa9bfe3032914736abb98b4e834
#
_entry.id   61285fa9bfe3032914736abb98b4e834
#
_cell.length_a   1.000
_cell.length_b   1.000
_cell.length_c   1.000
_cell.angle_alpha   90.00
_cell.angle_beta   90.00
_cell.angle_gamma   90.00
#
_symmetry.space_group_name_H-M   'P 1'
#
loop_
_entity.id
_entity.type
_entity.pdbx_description
1 polymer ?
#
loop_
_entity_poly.entity_id
_entity_poly.type
_entity_poly.pdbx_seq_one_letter_code
_entity_poly.pdbx_strand_id
1 'polypeptide(L)'
;MKPMTDSRKIRAWHFTDGMFLRDGQPLVVGKTYTYAGWVKLCESGLHASKRPIDALQYAPGNVVSRVECGGEMLNGDDKLVCTERTVLWAYDAEKVLRHFARLCALDVIHLWDAPEIVVQYLRTGDEDMRAAARGAGAAAWDAQNKRLVRMLREGRPR
;
A
#
# COMPACT_ATOMS: atom_id res chain seq x y z
N MET A 1 26.49 8.09 21.13
CA MET A 1 25.28 7.97 21.96
C MET A 1 24.70 6.59 21.69
N LYS A 2 24.66 5.68 22.65
CA LYS A 2 24.03 4.36 22.46
C LYS A 2 22.54 4.59 22.23
N PRO A 3 21.94 4.00 21.16
CA PRO A 3 20.49 4.03 21.04
C PRO A 3 19.90 3.34 22.27
N MET A 4 18.95 4.00 22.92
CA MET A 4 18.19 3.38 24.02
C MET A 4 17.44 2.19 23.42
N THR A 5 17.77 0.99 23.89
CA THR A 5 16.95 -0.21 23.69
C THR A 5 15.60 0.06 24.36
N ASP A 6 14.63 0.56 23.62
CA ASP A 6 13.25 0.63 24.10
C ASP A 6 12.73 -0.82 24.11
N SER A 7 12.58 -1.38 25.30
CA SER A 7 12.03 -2.73 25.49
C SER A 7 10.55 -2.84 25.12
N ARG A 8 9.93 -1.74 24.66
CA ARG A 8 8.55 -1.70 24.20
C ARG A 8 8.43 -2.24 22.78
N LYS A 9 7.72 -3.34 22.64
CA LYS A 9 7.34 -3.89 21.36
C LYS A 9 6.22 -3.06 20.74
N ILE A 10 6.34 -2.77 19.43
CA ILE A 10 5.35 -1.99 18.66
C ILE A 10 4.67 -2.91 17.66
N ARG A 11 3.34 -2.97 17.70
CA ARG A 11 2.55 -3.65 16.67
C ARG A 11 2.41 -2.76 15.44
N ALA A 12 2.79 -3.31 14.30
CA ALA A 12 2.83 -2.60 13.02
C ALA A 12 2.27 -3.47 11.88
N TRP A 13 2.27 -2.92 10.67
CA TRP A 13 1.78 -3.54 9.44
C TRP A 13 2.93 -3.66 8.45
N HIS A 14 2.93 -4.75 7.69
CA HIS A 14 3.90 -5.00 6.63
C HIS A 14 3.23 -5.72 5.46
N PHE A 15 3.62 -5.40 4.24
CA PHE A 15 3.15 -6.08 3.03
C PHE A 15 4.29 -6.80 2.34
N THR A 16 3.98 -7.93 1.70
CA THR A 16 4.91 -8.73 0.91
C THR A 16 4.30 -9.11 -0.44
N ASP A 17 5.15 -9.47 -1.38
CA ASP A 17 4.76 -10.10 -2.65
C ASP A 17 4.72 -11.61 -2.43
N GLY A 18 3.50 -12.14 -2.27
CA GLY A 18 3.30 -13.52 -1.85
C GLY A 18 3.83 -13.82 -0.43
N MET A 19 4.05 -15.09 -0.15
CA MET A 19 4.52 -15.56 1.16
C MET A 19 6.06 -15.56 1.28
N PHE A 20 6.70 -14.52 0.75
CA PHE A 20 8.14 -14.33 0.81
C PHE A 20 8.50 -12.91 1.25
N LEU A 21 9.55 -12.78 2.05
CA LEU A 21 10.15 -11.50 2.38
C LEU A 21 10.98 -10.98 1.18
N ARG A 22 11.35 -9.70 1.22
CA ARG A 22 12.10 -9.04 0.15
C ARG A 22 13.45 -9.71 -0.16
N ASP A 23 14.07 -10.36 0.82
CA ASP A 23 15.32 -11.11 0.70
C ASP A 23 15.13 -12.56 0.24
N GLY A 24 13.90 -12.96 -0.11
CA GLY A 24 13.55 -14.30 -0.56
C GLY A 24 13.30 -15.32 0.56
N GLN A 25 13.43 -14.94 1.83
CA GLN A 25 13.06 -15.83 2.93
C GLN A 25 11.55 -16.06 2.99
N PRO A 26 11.09 -17.31 3.32
CA PRO A 26 9.67 -17.56 3.53
C PRO A 26 9.09 -16.70 4.65
N LEU A 27 7.90 -16.13 4.42
CA LEU A 27 7.10 -15.48 5.44
C LEU A 27 6.42 -16.54 6.29
N VAL A 28 6.85 -16.70 7.54
CA VAL A 28 6.34 -17.72 8.45
C VAL A 28 5.65 -17.06 9.66
N VAL A 29 4.38 -17.36 9.86
CA VAL A 29 3.61 -16.88 11.03
C VAL A 29 4.21 -17.44 12.31
N GLY A 30 4.36 -16.60 13.32
CA GLY A 30 5.01 -16.93 14.60
C GLY A 30 6.55 -16.79 14.59
N LYS A 31 7.17 -16.64 13.42
CA LYS A 31 8.63 -16.48 13.33
C LYS A 31 9.06 -15.04 13.63
N THR A 32 10.14 -14.89 14.39
CA THR A 32 10.86 -13.64 14.56
C THR A 32 12.03 -13.58 13.60
N TYR A 33 12.06 -12.55 12.79
CA TYR A 33 13.17 -12.20 11.90
C TYR A 33 14.05 -11.19 12.60
N THR A 34 15.37 -11.32 12.42
CA THR A 34 16.37 -10.45 13.05
C THR A 34 17.27 -9.82 12.00
N TYR A 35 17.71 -8.61 12.28
CA TYR A 35 18.70 -7.88 11.49
C TYR A 35 19.87 -7.47 12.38
N ALA A 36 21.07 -7.88 11.99
CA ALA A 36 22.28 -7.74 12.81
C ALA A 36 23.06 -6.43 12.57
N GLY A 37 22.61 -5.59 11.62
CA GLY A 37 23.27 -4.33 11.28
C GLY A 37 22.66 -3.11 11.96
N TRP A 38 23.21 -1.95 11.66
CA TRP A 38 22.64 -0.67 12.09
C TRP A 38 21.35 -0.40 11.33
N VAL A 39 20.28 -0.07 12.04
CA VAL A 39 18.99 0.29 11.43
C VAL A 39 19.03 1.71 10.90
N LYS A 40 18.55 1.89 9.66
CA LYS A 40 18.42 3.19 9.02
C LYS A 40 17.16 3.25 8.19
N LEU A 41 16.34 4.26 8.42
CA LEU A 41 15.09 4.46 7.65
C LEU A 41 15.38 4.49 6.16
N CYS A 42 14.59 3.75 5.38
CA CYS A 42 14.67 3.60 3.93
C CYS A 42 15.91 2.85 3.40
N GLU A 43 16.85 2.45 4.23
CA GLU A 43 18.09 1.80 3.78
C GLU A 43 18.29 0.41 4.38
N SER A 44 18.26 0.25 5.70
CA SER A 44 18.66 -0.99 6.36
C SER A 44 17.81 -1.31 7.58
N GLY A 45 17.56 -2.61 7.81
CA GLY A 45 16.74 -3.13 8.89
C GLY A 45 15.37 -3.63 8.42
N LEU A 46 14.54 -4.02 9.36
CA LEU A 46 13.21 -4.58 9.13
C LEU A 46 12.16 -3.46 9.23
N HIS A 47 11.61 -3.07 8.09
CA HIS A 47 10.64 -1.96 8.01
C HIS A 47 9.22 -2.45 8.26
N ALA A 48 8.40 -1.56 8.85
CA ALA A 48 6.96 -1.70 9.01
C ALA A 48 6.31 -0.32 9.19
N SER A 49 4.98 -0.25 9.18
CA SER A 49 4.25 1.00 9.44
C SER A 49 3.21 0.81 10.53
N LYS A 50 3.02 1.82 11.37
CA LYS A 50 2.04 1.78 12.47
C LYS A 50 0.60 1.77 11.97
N ARG A 51 0.34 2.40 10.81
CA ARG A 51 -0.97 2.44 10.16
C ARG A 51 -0.94 1.60 8.88
N PRO A 52 -1.99 0.82 8.60
CA PRO A 52 -2.03 -0.01 7.39
C PRO A 52 -2.01 0.82 6.10
N ILE A 53 -2.58 2.02 6.10
CA ILE A 53 -2.57 2.91 4.93
C ILE A 53 -1.15 3.37 4.57
N ASP A 54 -0.31 3.60 5.57
CA ASP A 54 1.09 3.96 5.35
C ASP A 54 1.89 2.75 4.84
N ALA A 55 1.66 1.56 5.41
CA ALA A 55 2.28 0.33 4.93
C ALA A 55 1.90 0.02 3.46
N LEU A 56 0.65 0.31 3.08
CA LEU A 56 0.12 0.07 1.74
C LEU A 56 0.86 0.88 0.66
N GLN A 57 1.37 2.07 0.98
CA GLN A 57 2.17 2.89 0.05
C GLN A 57 3.46 2.20 -0.40
N TYR A 58 3.99 1.30 0.43
CA TYR A 58 5.22 0.55 0.19
C TYR A 58 4.98 -0.91 -0.19
N ALA A 59 3.72 -1.31 -0.38
CA ALA A 59 3.34 -2.70 -0.63
C ALA A 59 3.86 -3.18 -2.00
N PRO A 60 4.70 -4.22 -2.05
CA PRO A 60 5.13 -4.83 -3.30
C PRO A 60 4.07 -5.79 -3.87
N GLY A 61 3.13 -6.22 -3.04
CA GLY A 61 2.06 -7.16 -3.38
C GLY A 61 0.93 -7.12 -2.36
N ASN A 62 0.09 -8.15 -2.36
CA ASN A 62 -1.19 -8.17 -1.67
C ASN A 62 -1.19 -8.90 -0.32
N VAL A 63 -0.09 -9.57 0.05
CA VAL A 63 -0.04 -10.28 1.33
C VAL A 63 0.24 -9.29 2.45
N VAL A 64 -0.73 -9.14 3.35
CA VAL A 64 -0.61 -8.30 4.53
C VAL A 64 -0.21 -9.11 5.74
N SER A 65 0.66 -8.56 6.56
CA SER A 65 1.08 -9.13 7.85
C SER A 65 0.84 -8.13 8.97
N ARG A 66 0.32 -8.62 10.09
CA ARG A 66 0.44 -7.94 11.38
C ARG A 66 1.73 -8.38 12.01
N VAL A 67 2.58 -7.43 12.37
CA VAL A 67 3.90 -7.71 12.92
C VAL A 67 4.10 -7.03 14.26
N GLU A 68 4.99 -7.59 15.06
CA GLU A 68 5.48 -7.00 16.30
C GLU A 68 6.96 -6.66 16.13
N CYS A 69 7.28 -5.38 16.21
CA CYS A 69 8.63 -4.84 16.04
C CYS A 69 9.27 -4.62 17.42
N GLY A 70 10.53 -5.00 17.54
CA GLY A 70 11.33 -4.90 18.75
C GLY A 70 12.81 -4.69 18.48
N GLY A 71 13.61 -4.80 19.53
CA GLY A 71 15.05 -4.53 19.46
C GLY A 71 15.35 -3.04 19.33
N GLU A 72 16.41 -2.70 18.57
CA GLU A 72 16.67 -1.30 18.22
C GLU A 72 15.66 -0.83 17.19
N MET A 73 15.08 0.35 17.39
CA MET A 73 14.05 0.92 16.51
C MET A 73 14.29 2.39 16.23
N LEU A 74 14.02 2.78 14.97
CA LEU A 74 13.90 4.18 14.57
C LEU A 74 12.49 4.42 14.05
N ASN A 75 11.85 5.48 14.51
CA ASN A 75 10.53 5.89 14.05
C ASN A 75 10.66 7.04 13.04
N GLY A 76 10.01 6.91 11.88
CA GLY A 76 9.73 8.00 10.95
C GLY A 76 8.25 8.39 11.03
N ASP A 77 7.81 9.25 10.11
CA ASP A 77 6.45 9.78 10.08
C ASP A 77 5.42 8.69 9.68
N ASP A 78 5.73 7.91 8.66
CA ASP A 78 4.85 6.91 8.03
C ASP A 78 5.35 5.47 8.17
N LYS A 79 6.57 5.27 8.67
CA LYS A 79 7.21 3.96 8.85
C LYS A 79 8.12 3.94 10.07
N LEU A 80 8.46 2.73 10.47
CA LEU A 80 9.52 2.46 11.42
C LEU A 80 10.47 1.40 10.85
N VAL A 81 11.66 1.32 11.41
CA VAL A 81 12.62 0.27 11.15
C VAL A 81 13.10 -0.32 12.47
N CYS A 82 13.30 -1.63 12.52
CA CYS A 82 13.68 -2.35 13.72
C CYS A 82 14.68 -3.48 13.44
N THR A 83 15.33 -3.98 14.50
CA THR A 83 16.22 -5.14 14.41
C THR A 83 15.50 -6.46 14.61
N GLU A 84 14.28 -6.46 15.19
CA GLU A 84 13.48 -7.66 15.42
C GLU A 84 12.05 -7.44 14.90
N ARG A 85 11.52 -8.42 14.16
CA ARG A 85 10.14 -8.36 13.65
C ARG A 85 9.51 -9.75 13.68
N THR A 86 8.51 -9.93 14.53
CA THR A 86 7.74 -11.17 14.65
C THR A 86 6.47 -11.07 13.82
N VAL A 87 6.18 -12.06 12.98
CA VAL A 87 4.93 -12.15 12.21
C VAL A 87 3.85 -12.75 13.09
N LEU A 88 2.83 -11.97 13.46
CA LEU A 88 1.73 -12.42 14.29
C LEU A 88 0.68 -13.20 13.50
N TRP A 89 0.35 -12.71 12.31
CA TRP A 89 -0.49 -13.35 11.31
C TRP A 89 -0.27 -12.71 9.94
N ALA A 90 -0.62 -13.42 8.88
CA ALA A 90 -0.55 -12.95 7.51
C ALA A 90 -1.62 -13.62 6.64
N TYR A 91 -2.09 -12.91 5.60
CA TYR A 91 -2.97 -13.48 4.59
C TYR A 91 -2.94 -12.66 3.29
N ASP A 92 -3.40 -13.26 2.19
CA ASP A 92 -3.62 -12.54 0.94
C ASP A 92 -4.85 -11.63 1.05
N ALA A 93 -4.61 -10.35 1.06
CA ALA A 93 -5.63 -9.31 1.22
C ALA A 93 -6.18 -8.78 -0.10
N GLU A 94 -5.92 -9.40 -1.25
CA GLU A 94 -6.31 -8.87 -2.56
C GLU A 94 -7.78 -8.45 -2.63
N LYS A 95 -8.68 -9.30 -2.17
CA LYS A 95 -10.13 -9.00 -2.17
C LYS A 95 -10.48 -7.80 -1.29
N VAL A 96 -9.87 -7.71 -0.12
CA VAL A 96 -10.06 -6.59 0.83
C VAL A 96 -9.52 -5.29 0.25
N LEU A 97 -8.32 -5.32 -0.32
CA LEU A 97 -7.69 -4.15 -0.93
C LEU A 97 -8.46 -3.65 -2.14
N ARG A 98 -8.97 -4.55 -2.99
CA ARG A 98 -9.85 -4.19 -4.12
C ARG A 98 -11.15 -3.56 -3.65
N HIS A 99 -11.77 -4.11 -2.60
CA HIS A 99 -12.98 -3.52 -2.03
C HIS A 99 -12.69 -2.13 -1.46
N PHE A 100 -11.63 -1.97 -0.70
CA PHE A 100 -11.18 -0.68 -0.16
C PHE A 100 -10.95 0.35 -1.28
N ALA A 101 -10.24 -0.01 -2.34
CA ALA A 101 -10.01 0.88 -3.48
C ALA A 101 -11.31 1.34 -4.15
N ARG A 102 -12.30 0.44 -4.29
CA ARG A 102 -13.63 0.79 -4.83
C ARG A 102 -14.37 1.77 -3.92
N LEU A 103 -14.33 1.58 -2.60
CA LEU A 103 -14.94 2.51 -1.65
C LEU A 103 -14.29 3.89 -1.73
N CYS A 104 -12.96 3.98 -1.77
CA CYS A 104 -12.26 5.24 -1.96
C CYS A 104 -12.66 5.96 -3.26
N ALA A 105 -12.84 5.20 -4.36
CA ALA A 105 -13.29 5.78 -5.62
C ALA A 105 -14.75 6.28 -5.53
N LEU A 106 -15.63 5.56 -4.83
CA LEU A 106 -17.01 5.98 -4.62
C LEU A 106 -17.12 7.24 -3.75
N ASP A 107 -16.24 7.43 -2.78
CA ASP A 107 -16.22 8.63 -1.93
C ASP A 107 -16.05 9.93 -2.74
N VAL A 108 -15.36 9.85 -3.88
CA VAL A 108 -15.08 10.98 -4.77
C VAL A 108 -15.78 10.91 -6.13
N ILE A 109 -16.67 9.95 -6.33
CA ILE A 109 -17.34 9.71 -7.63
C ILE A 109 -18.15 10.94 -8.11
N HIS A 110 -18.65 11.75 -7.17
CA HIS A 110 -19.41 12.97 -7.44
C HIS A 110 -18.56 14.08 -8.08
N LEU A 111 -17.22 13.95 -8.09
CA LEU A 111 -16.32 14.95 -8.66
C LEU A 111 -16.17 14.83 -10.19
N TRP A 112 -16.72 13.81 -10.81
CA TRP A 112 -16.68 13.62 -12.26
C TRP A 112 -17.93 12.90 -12.77
N ASP A 113 -18.22 13.06 -14.06
CA ASP A 113 -19.32 12.37 -14.73
C ASP A 113 -18.88 10.97 -15.14
N ALA A 114 -18.98 10.03 -14.20
CA ALA A 114 -18.54 8.67 -14.38
C ALA A 114 -19.52 7.87 -15.28
N PRO A 115 -19.04 7.10 -16.26
CA PRO A 115 -19.88 6.16 -17.01
C PRO A 115 -20.60 5.20 -16.06
N GLU A 116 -21.88 4.90 -16.35
CA GLU A 116 -22.73 4.05 -15.47
C GLU A 116 -22.10 2.69 -15.18
N ILE A 117 -21.44 2.07 -16.17
CA ILE A 117 -20.74 0.79 -15.98
C ILE A 117 -19.62 0.87 -14.95
N VAL A 118 -18.95 2.03 -14.85
CA VAL A 118 -17.92 2.28 -13.81
C VAL A 118 -18.58 2.37 -12.45
N VAL A 119 -19.67 3.13 -12.32
CA VAL A 119 -20.41 3.29 -11.05
C VAL A 119 -20.93 1.93 -10.57
N GLN A 120 -21.52 1.14 -11.46
CA GLN A 120 -22.01 -0.21 -11.15
C GLN A 120 -20.88 -1.13 -10.69
N TYR A 121 -19.76 -1.17 -11.40
CA TYR A 121 -18.60 -1.94 -10.97
C TYR A 121 -18.08 -1.51 -9.59
N LEU A 122 -17.95 -0.23 -9.35
CA LEU A 122 -17.47 0.28 -8.05
C LEU A 122 -18.40 -0.12 -6.90
N ARG A 123 -19.71 -0.13 -7.11
CA ARG A 123 -20.70 -0.51 -6.11
C ARG A 123 -20.73 -2.01 -5.85
N THR A 124 -20.74 -2.81 -6.90
CA THR A 124 -20.94 -4.26 -6.82
C THR A 124 -19.65 -5.05 -6.67
N GLY A 125 -18.56 -4.60 -7.32
CA GLY A 125 -17.32 -5.34 -7.45
C GLY A 125 -17.44 -6.57 -8.36
N ASP A 126 -18.44 -6.59 -9.24
CA ASP A 126 -18.67 -7.67 -10.19
C ASP A 126 -17.50 -7.79 -11.15
N GLU A 127 -16.82 -8.93 -11.12
CA GLU A 127 -15.63 -9.18 -11.94
C GLU A 127 -15.97 -9.23 -13.44
N ASP A 128 -17.19 -9.61 -13.81
CA ASP A 128 -17.63 -9.63 -15.21
C ASP A 128 -17.75 -8.22 -15.78
N MET A 129 -18.06 -7.24 -14.94
CA MET A 129 -18.10 -5.81 -15.31
C MET A 129 -16.72 -5.15 -15.30
N ARG A 130 -15.73 -5.75 -14.69
CA ARG A 130 -14.42 -5.13 -14.45
C ARG A 130 -13.71 -4.70 -15.72
N ALA A 131 -13.69 -5.56 -16.73
CA ALA A 131 -13.02 -5.26 -18.02
C ALA A 131 -13.69 -4.10 -18.73
N ALA A 132 -15.03 -4.08 -18.79
CA ALA A 132 -15.81 -3.01 -19.39
C ALA A 132 -15.65 -1.68 -18.63
N ALA A 133 -15.66 -1.71 -17.28
CA ALA A 133 -15.44 -0.54 -16.45
C ALA A 133 -14.04 0.06 -16.64
N ARG A 134 -13.00 -0.78 -16.75
CA ARG A 134 -11.64 -0.33 -17.05
C ARG A 134 -11.55 0.32 -18.43
N GLY A 135 -12.20 -0.27 -19.46
CA GLY A 135 -12.23 0.30 -20.79
C GLY A 135 -12.92 1.66 -20.84
N ALA A 136 -14.07 1.81 -20.18
CA ALA A 136 -14.78 3.08 -20.06
C ALA A 136 -13.98 4.13 -19.28
N GLY A 137 -13.30 3.73 -18.20
CA GLY A 137 -12.40 4.60 -17.44
C GLY A 137 -11.21 5.08 -18.27
N ALA A 138 -10.60 4.20 -19.05
CA ALA A 138 -9.51 4.54 -19.96
C ALA A 138 -9.94 5.53 -21.05
N ALA A 139 -11.13 5.37 -21.63
CA ALA A 139 -11.68 6.31 -22.62
C ALA A 139 -11.93 7.71 -22.00
N ALA A 140 -12.44 7.76 -20.76
CA ALA A 140 -12.62 9.01 -20.02
C ALA A 140 -11.27 9.71 -19.76
N TRP A 141 -10.26 8.95 -19.37
CA TRP A 141 -8.89 9.45 -19.16
C TRP A 141 -8.28 10.04 -20.44
N ASP A 142 -8.47 9.38 -21.57
CA ASP A 142 -7.98 9.85 -22.87
C ASP A 142 -8.66 11.17 -23.29
N ALA A 143 -9.98 11.29 -23.06
CA ALA A 143 -10.72 12.54 -23.28
C ALA A 143 -10.22 13.68 -22.37
N GLN A 144 -9.93 13.40 -21.10
CA GLN A 144 -9.35 14.37 -20.17
C GLN A 144 -7.95 14.80 -20.60
N ASN A 145 -7.11 13.87 -21.07
CA ASN A 145 -5.80 14.18 -21.60
C ASN A 145 -5.86 15.11 -22.82
N LYS A 146 -6.77 14.86 -23.76
CA LYS A 146 -7.00 15.74 -24.92
C LYS A 146 -7.41 17.15 -24.49
N ARG A 147 -8.28 17.25 -23.48
CA ARG A 147 -8.67 18.55 -22.89
C ARG A 147 -7.47 19.27 -22.30
N LEU A 148 -6.67 18.57 -21.49
CA LEU A 148 -5.47 19.15 -20.87
C LEU A 148 -4.47 19.65 -21.91
N VAL A 149 -4.19 18.88 -22.94
CA VAL A 149 -3.30 19.28 -24.06
C VAL A 149 -3.78 20.59 -24.70
N ARG A 150 -5.09 20.71 -24.95
CA ARG A 150 -5.67 21.95 -25.51
C ARG A 150 -5.45 23.14 -24.58
N MET A 151 -5.79 22.99 -23.27
CA MET A 151 -5.64 24.05 -22.28
C MET A 151 -4.18 24.52 -22.13
N LEU A 152 -3.23 23.58 -22.15
CA LEU A 152 -1.81 23.93 -22.07
C LEU A 152 -1.31 24.68 -23.31
N ARG A 153 -1.84 24.34 -24.49
CA ARG A 153 -1.50 25.08 -25.74
C ARG A 153 -2.08 26.49 -25.76
N GLU A 154 -3.31 26.66 -25.28
CA GLU A 154 -3.98 27.97 -25.20
C GLU A 154 -3.34 28.88 -24.15
N GLY A 155 -2.88 28.34 -23.02
CA GLY A 155 -2.20 29.08 -21.95
C GLY A 155 -0.72 29.38 -22.22
N ARG A 156 -0.16 28.98 -23.37
CA ARG A 156 1.25 29.22 -23.72
C ARG A 156 1.54 30.70 -23.87
N PRO A 157 2.60 31.27 -23.25
CA PRO A 157 3.04 32.62 -23.47
C PRO A 157 3.35 32.87 -24.97
N ARG A 158 2.94 34.02 -25.48
CA ARG A 158 3.28 34.49 -26.84
C ARG A 158 4.71 34.97 -26.92
#